data_dc68aeffb5e72b34067814399f137611
#
_entry.id   dc68aeffb5e72b34067814399f137611
#
_cell.length_a   1.000
_cell.length_b   1.000
_cell.length_c   1.000
_cell.angle_alpha   90.00
_cell.angle_beta   90.00
_cell.angle_gamma   90.00
#
_symmetry.space_group_name_H-M   'P 1'
#
loop_
_entity.id
_entity.type
_entity.pdbx_description
1 polymer ?
#
loop_
_entity_poly.entity_id
_entity_poly.type
_entity_poly.pdbx_seq_one_letter_code
_entity_poly.pdbx_strand_id
1 'polypeptide(L)'
;MEKFIKMFKALSDETRLRIYLLLLRGELCVCELVNVLKMEQSRVSHCLRILKEAGLVKSRRKGTWIIYSANPQLKSKILKGIKEEISILPSDLKRLSKCKKTKNGMA
;
A
#
# COMPACT_ATOMS: atom_id res chain seq x y z
N MET A 1 5.36 13.05 0.58
CA MET A 1 5.97 12.02 -0.30
C MET A 1 6.51 10.82 0.48
N GLU A 2 7.06 11.02 1.65
CA GLU A 2 7.60 9.93 2.46
C GLU A 2 6.61 8.82 2.77
N LYS A 3 5.35 9.16 3.06
CA LYS A 3 4.30 8.18 3.35
C LYS A 3 4.04 7.25 2.17
N PHE A 4 4.02 7.80 0.95
CA PHE A 4 3.83 6.99 -0.26
C PHE A 4 5.00 6.07 -0.51
N ILE A 5 6.20 6.59 -0.37
CA ILE A 5 7.40 5.78 -0.54
C ILE A 5 7.39 4.63 0.44
N LYS A 6 7.01 4.88 1.69
CA LYS A 6 6.91 3.85 2.72
C LYS A 6 5.88 2.77 2.34
N MET A 7 4.72 3.18 1.82
CA MET A 7 3.69 2.24 1.35
C MET A 7 4.20 1.38 0.21
N PHE A 8 4.81 2.00 -0.81
CA PHE A 8 5.34 1.26 -1.95
C PHE A 8 6.48 0.34 -1.57
N LYS A 9 7.36 0.78 -0.66
CA LYS A 9 8.41 -0.09 -0.14
C LYS A 9 7.85 -1.30 0.58
N ALA A 10 6.79 -1.10 1.37
CA ALA A 10 6.16 -2.20 2.08
C ALA A 10 5.57 -3.22 1.11
N LEU A 11 5.07 -2.78 -0.04
CA LEU A 11 4.50 -3.66 -1.07
C LEU A 11 5.54 -4.20 -2.06
N SER A 12 6.78 -3.74 -2.00
CA SER A 12 7.82 -4.17 -2.94
C SER A 12 8.42 -5.53 -2.65
N ASP A 13 7.93 -6.22 -1.63
CA ASP A 13 8.31 -7.57 -1.28
C ASP A 13 7.19 -8.53 -1.68
N GLU A 14 7.53 -9.65 -2.31
CA GLU A 14 6.54 -10.60 -2.81
C GLU A 14 5.62 -11.13 -1.71
N THR A 15 6.19 -11.51 -0.56
CA THR A 15 5.40 -12.04 0.55
C THR A 15 4.42 -11.00 1.09
N ARG A 16 4.90 -9.78 1.30
CA ARG A 16 4.04 -8.70 1.80
C ARG A 16 2.95 -8.34 0.80
N LEU A 17 3.27 -8.30 -0.48
CA LEU A 17 2.28 -8.05 -1.52
C LEU A 17 1.21 -9.14 -1.54
N ARG A 18 1.62 -10.41 -1.44
CA ARG A 18 0.67 -11.53 -1.39
C ARG A 18 -0.27 -11.42 -0.20
N ILE A 19 0.26 -11.10 0.98
CA ILE A 19 -0.56 -10.90 2.19
C ILE A 19 -1.56 -9.77 1.95
N TYR A 20 -1.11 -8.65 1.44
CA TYR A 20 -1.98 -7.50 1.19
C TYR A 20 -3.11 -7.85 0.21
N LEU A 21 -2.78 -8.53 -0.89
CA LEU A 21 -3.79 -8.94 -1.88
C LEU A 21 -4.82 -9.91 -1.29
N LEU A 22 -4.39 -10.82 -0.41
CA LEU A 22 -5.31 -11.71 0.29
C LEU A 22 -6.25 -10.92 1.20
N LEU A 23 -5.73 -9.94 1.92
CA LEU A 23 -6.53 -9.12 2.82
C LEU A 23 -7.50 -8.20 2.08
N LEU A 24 -7.22 -7.86 0.84
CA LEU A 24 -8.18 -7.13 0.01
C LEU A 24 -9.44 -7.95 -0.29
N ARG A 25 -9.34 -9.27 -0.24
CA ARG A 25 -10.48 -10.15 -0.46
C ARG A 25 -11.34 -10.36 0.78
N GLY A 26 -10.77 -10.14 1.96
CA GLY A 26 -11.49 -10.30 3.21
C GLY A 26 -10.56 -10.31 4.41
N GLU A 27 -11.14 -10.18 5.58
CA GLU A 27 -10.39 -10.21 6.83
C GLU A 27 -9.84 -11.62 7.10
N LEU A 28 -8.62 -11.68 7.62
CA LEU A 28 -7.96 -12.95 7.96
C LEU A 28 -7.21 -12.82 9.28
N CYS A 29 -7.16 -13.90 10.05
CA CYS A 29 -6.28 -13.98 11.21
C CYS A 29 -4.89 -14.49 10.78
N VAL A 30 -3.90 -14.33 11.66
CA VAL A 30 -2.54 -14.78 11.37
C VAL A 30 -2.49 -16.27 11.03
N CYS A 31 -3.24 -17.10 11.75
CA CYS A 31 -3.24 -18.55 11.53
C CYS A 31 -3.76 -18.91 10.12
N GLU A 32 -4.75 -18.18 9.61
CA GLU A 32 -5.24 -18.42 8.26
C GLU A 32 -4.17 -18.05 7.22
N LEU A 33 -3.47 -16.93 7.44
CA LEU A 33 -2.38 -16.53 6.56
C LEU A 33 -1.22 -17.53 6.58
N VAL A 34 -0.86 -18.02 7.75
CA VAL A 34 0.17 -19.06 7.93
C VAL A 34 -0.21 -20.30 7.12
N ASN A 35 -1.45 -20.74 7.23
CA ASN A 35 -1.95 -21.91 6.49
C ASN A 35 -1.92 -21.70 4.97
N VAL A 36 -2.42 -20.57 4.51
CA VAL A 36 -2.51 -20.28 3.08
C VAL A 36 -1.13 -20.11 2.46
N LEU A 37 -0.25 -19.38 3.14
CA LEU A 37 1.08 -19.07 2.63
C LEU A 37 2.09 -20.19 2.86
N LYS A 38 1.79 -21.11 3.78
CA LYS A 38 2.71 -22.19 4.20
C LYS A 38 4.04 -21.62 4.68
N MET A 39 3.97 -20.61 5.52
CA MET A 39 5.13 -19.92 6.09
C MET A 39 5.06 -19.95 7.60
N GLU A 40 6.20 -19.74 8.25
CA GLU A 40 6.26 -19.65 9.70
C GLU A 40 5.50 -18.43 10.20
N GLN A 41 4.88 -18.55 11.37
CA GLN A 41 4.10 -17.48 11.98
C GLN A 41 4.94 -16.22 12.22
N SER A 42 6.19 -16.39 12.65
CA SER A 42 7.06 -15.25 12.90
C SER A 42 7.30 -14.41 11.64
N ARG A 43 7.45 -15.06 10.49
CA ARG A 43 7.62 -14.38 9.21
C ARG A 43 6.36 -13.63 8.79
N VAL A 44 5.21 -14.29 8.92
CA VAL A 44 3.92 -13.67 8.59
C VAL A 44 3.65 -12.48 9.50
N SER A 45 3.89 -12.64 10.81
CA SER A 45 3.70 -11.55 11.79
C SER A 45 4.62 -10.37 11.50
N HIS A 46 5.86 -10.63 11.11
CA HIS A 46 6.81 -9.59 10.75
C HIS A 46 6.33 -8.80 9.53
N CYS A 47 5.85 -9.50 8.50
CA CYS A 47 5.30 -8.86 7.30
C CYS A 47 4.07 -8.02 7.62
N LEU A 48 3.17 -8.53 8.46
CA LEU A 48 1.97 -7.80 8.89
C LEU A 48 2.33 -6.53 9.66
N ARG A 49 3.36 -6.59 10.49
CA ARG A 49 3.83 -5.41 11.23
C ARG A 49 4.31 -4.33 10.27
N ILE A 50 5.09 -4.68 9.26
CA ILE A 50 5.58 -3.73 8.26
C ILE A 50 4.41 -3.11 7.49
N LEU A 51 3.45 -3.92 7.07
CA LEU A 51 2.26 -3.44 6.36
C LEU A 51 1.41 -2.52 7.24
N LYS A 52 1.28 -2.84 8.51
CA LYS A 52 0.53 -2.03 9.47
C LYS A 52 1.21 -0.68 9.72
N GLU A 53 2.52 -0.68 9.92
CA GLU A 53 3.30 0.54 10.11
C GLU A 53 3.22 1.47 8.88
N ALA A 54 3.10 0.88 7.69
CA ALA A 54 2.95 1.64 6.46
C ALA A 54 1.50 2.13 6.22
N GLY A 55 0.57 1.74 7.08
CA GLY A 55 -0.82 2.17 6.96
C GLY A 55 -1.65 1.39 5.95
N LEU A 56 -1.11 0.27 5.44
CA LEU A 56 -1.79 -0.54 4.43
C LEU A 56 -2.82 -1.49 5.02
N VAL A 57 -2.60 -1.95 6.25
CA VAL A 57 -3.51 -2.87 6.93
C VAL A 57 -3.83 -2.37 8.33
N LYS A 58 -4.95 -2.84 8.86
CA LYS A 58 -5.39 -2.60 10.22
C LYS A 58 -5.55 -3.93 10.93
N SER A 59 -5.51 -3.89 12.25
CA SER A 59 -5.77 -5.07 13.07
C SER A 59 -6.79 -4.75 14.15
N ARG A 60 -7.55 -5.76 14.55
CA ARG A 60 -8.47 -5.67 15.68
C ARG A 60 -8.46 -6.98 16.44
N ARG A 61 -8.74 -6.91 17.72
CA ARG A 61 -8.82 -8.09 18.55
C ARG A 61 -10.27 -8.60 18.57
N LYS A 62 -10.41 -9.93 18.39
CA LYS A 62 -11.69 -10.59 18.50
C LYS A 62 -11.49 -11.82 19.39
N GLY A 63 -11.81 -11.67 20.68
CA GLY A 63 -11.50 -12.70 21.67
C GLY A 63 -10.00 -12.90 21.79
N THR A 64 -9.53 -14.12 21.56
CA THR A 64 -8.11 -14.47 21.57
C THR A 64 -7.44 -14.27 20.20
N TRP A 65 -8.23 -13.93 19.19
CA TRP A 65 -7.75 -13.80 17.81
C TRP A 65 -7.40 -12.36 17.49
N ILE A 66 -6.38 -12.17 16.67
CA ILE A 66 -6.09 -10.88 16.06
C ILE A 66 -6.45 -10.98 14.58
N ILE A 67 -7.40 -10.14 14.17
CA ILE A 67 -7.91 -10.13 12.80
C ILE A 67 -7.27 -8.96 12.05
N TYR A 68 -6.74 -9.24 10.88
CA TYR A 68 -6.15 -8.23 10.01
C TYR A 68 -7.06 -7.95 8.83
N SER A 69 -7.07 -6.70 8.40
CA SER A 69 -7.87 -6.26 7.25
C SER A 69 -7.10 -5.19 6.48
N ALA A 70 -7.36 -5.09 5.18
CA ALA A 70 -6.83 -3.99 4.39
C ALA A 70 -7.48 -2.69 4.88
N ASN A 71 -6.69 -1.59 4.91
CA ASN A 71 -7.20 -0.31 5.38
C ASN A 71 -8.27 0.21 4.41
N PRO A 72 -9.53 0.35 4.84
CA PRO A 72 -10.61 0.75 3.94
C PRO A 72 -10.49 2.19 3.45
N GLN A 73 -9.73 3.01 4.16
CA GLN A 73 -9.54 4.42 3.80
C GLN A 73 -8.34 4.64 2.89
N LEU A 74 -7.64 3.56 2.53
CA LEU A 74 -6.39 3.67 1.77
C LEU A 74 -6.59 4.32 0.40
N LYS A 75 -7.67 3.95 -0.30
CA LYS A 75 -7.99 4.52 -1.61
C LYS A 75 -8.13 6.05 -1.53
N SER A 76 -8.91 6.53 -0.56
CA SER A 76 -9.10 7.96 -0.36
C SER A 76 -7.81 8.67 0.03
N LYS A 77 -7.02 8.04 0.90
CA LYS A 77 -5.73 8.60 1.33
C LYS A 77 -4.74 8.69 0.19
N ILE A 78 -4.69 7.66 -0.66
CA ILE A 78 -3.81 7.65 -1.83
C ILE A 78 -4.21 8.76 -2.81
N LEU A 79 -5.50 8.85 -3.13
CA LEU A 79 -6.00 9.87 -4.06
C LEU A 79 -5.73 11.28 -3.54
N LYS A 80 -6.02 11.51 -2.26
CA LYS A 80 -5.76 12.82 -1.63
C LYS A 80 -4.28 13.15 -1.64
N GLY A 81 -3.45 12.19 -1.27
CA GLY A 81 -2.01 12.38 -1.25
C GLY A 81 -1.41 12.61 -2.62
N ILE A 82 -1.90 11.91 -3.64
CA ILE A 82 -1.46 12.14 -5.02
C ILE A 82 -1.75 13.57 -5.44
N LYS A 83 -2.93 14.08 -5.11
CA LYS A 83 -3.29 15.48 -5.40
C LYS A 83 -2.37 16.46 -4.70
N GLU A 84 -2.04 16.19 -3.44
CA GLU A 84 -1.12 17.04 -2.66
C GLU A 84 0.29 17.00 -3.25
N GLU A 85 0.77 15.81 -3.65
CA GLU A 85 2.09 15.65 -4.27
C GLU A 85 2.19 16.36 -5.62
N ILE A 86 1.12 16.32 -6.41
CA ILE A 86 1.08 17.07 -7.67
C ILE A 86 1.26 18.56 -7.42
N SER A 87 0.69 19.10 -6.36
CA SER A 87 0.78 20.51 -6.05
C SER A 87 2.19 20.96 -5.66
N ILE A 88 3.06 20.05 -5.22
CA ILE A 88 4.43 20.37 -4.84
C ILE A 88 5.43 20.16 -6.00
N LEU A 89 4.94 19.85 -7.21
CA LEU A 89 5.76 19.65 -8.40
C LEU A 89 5.46 20.69 -9.50
N PRO A 90 5.37 21.99 -9.16
CA PRO A 90 4.98 23.00 -10.15
C PRO A 90 5.98 23.13 -11.30
N SER A 91 7.26 22.95 -11.03
CA SER A 91 8.31 23.02 -12.05
C SER A 91 8.15 21.91 -13.08
N ASP A 92 7.89 20.71 -12.61
CA ASP A 92 7.71 19.56 -13.48
C ASP A 92 6.45 19.67 -14.33
N LEU A 93 5.38 20.19 -13.75
CA LEU A 93 4.13 20.44 -14.49
C LEU A 93 4.32 21.48 -15.58
N LYS A 94 5.10 22.53 -15.33
CA LYS A 94 5.44 23.52 -16.33
C LYS A 94 6.22 22.89 -17.48
N ARG A 95 7.22 22.07 -17.15
CA ARG A 95 8.03 21.36 -18.17
C ARG A 95 7.16 20.42 -19.00
N LEU A 96 6.24 19.73 -18.34
CA LEU A 96 5.31 18.83 -19.03
C LEU A 96 4.44 19.59 -20.02
N SER A 97 3.91 20.74 -19.65
CA SER A 97 3.16 21.62 -20.54
C SER A 97 3.94 21.98 -21.78
N LYS A 98 5.20 22.39 -21.62
CA LYS A 98 6.09 22.72 -22.74
C LYS A 98 6.36 21.53 -23.65
N CYS A 99 6.58 20.36 -23.07
CA CYS A 99 6.77 19.11 -23.82
C CYS A 99 5.54 18.75 -24.65
N LYS A 100 4.34 18.92 -24.11
CA LYS A 100 3.10 18.64 -24.83
C LYS A 100 2.92 19.56 -26.02
N LYS A 101 3.26 20.85 -25.90
CA LYS A 101 3.23 21.80 -26.98
C LYS A 101 4.19 21.39 -28.09
N THR A 102 5.37 20.94 -27.74
CA THR A 102 6.36 20.45 -28.69
C THR A 102 5.91 19.16 -29.38
N LYS A 103 5.33 18.24 -28.58
CA LYS A 103 4.85 16.95 -29.08
C LYS A 103 3.71 17.06 -30.08
N ASN A 104 2.91 18.10 -29.99
CA ASN A 104 1.80 18.28 -30.93
C ASN A 104 2.27 18.35 -32.38
N GLY A 105 3.52 18.69 -32.61
CA GLY A 105 4.10 18.66 -33.94
C GLY A 105 4.77 17.34 -34.30
N MET A 106 4.93 16.42 -33.33
CA MET A 106 5.65 15.15 -33.53
C MET A 106 4.76 13.92 -33.49
N ALA A 107 3.58 14.06 -32.93
CA ALA A 107 2.64 12.96 -32.87
C ALA A 107 1.95 12.77 -34.20
#